data_d79c6460f64961961f5ca72653328154
#
_entry.id   d79c6460f64961961f5ca72653328154
#
_cell.length_a   1.000
_cell.length_b   1.000
_cell.length_c   1.000
_cell.angle_alpha   90.00
_cell.angle_beta   90.00
_cell.angle_gamma   90.00
#
_symmetry.space_group_name_H-M   'P 1'
#
loop_
_entity.id
_entity.type
_entity.pdbx_description
1 polymer ?
#
loop_
_entity_poly.entity_id
_entity_poly.type
_entity_poly.pdbx_seq_one_letter_code
_entity_poly.pdbx_strand_id
1 'polypeptide(L)'
;MDKAKKLNIEEAFCEYLAKNFRGAVNPVSSKTLEAIFHVKGTEIRRIVNSLRCKGEPICSDLDGYYYADNQLEINATIAQLSSRIQKIAQARDGLLSCANEES
;
A
#
# COMPACT_ATOMS: atom_id res chain seq x y z
N MET A 1 -11.03 25.23 7.35
CA MET A 1 -12.16 24.86 6.65
C MET A 1 -12.34 23.38 6.51
N ASP A 2 -13.58 22.97 6.48
CA ASP A 2 -13.91 21.55 6.54
C ASP A 2 -13.40 20.75 5.37
N LYS A 3 -13.40 21.32 4.18
CA LYS A 3 -12.88 20.64 3.00
C LYS A 3 -11.40 20.30 3.13
N ALA A 4 -10.61 21.22 3.68
CA ALA A 4 -9.19 20.98 3.88
C ALA A 4 -8.98 19.84 4.88
N LYS A 5 -9.78 19.78 5.93
CA LYS A 5 -9.68 18.72 6.93
C LYS A 5 -10.01 17.35 6.35
N LYS A 6 -11.04 17.28 5.50
CA LYS A 6 -11.44 16.01 4.87
C LYS A 6 -10.38 15.51 3.90
N LEU A 7 -9.72 16.43 3.20
CA LEU A 7 -8.69 16.06 2.23
C LEU A 7 -7.38 15.66 2.89
N ASN A 8 -7.24 15.95 4.20
CA ASN A 8 -5.98 15.77 4.88
C ASN A 8 -5.76 14.40 5.51
N ILE A 9 -6.70 13.46 5.37
CA ILE A 9 -6.48 12.15 5.97
C ILE A 9 -5.28 11.44 5.33
N GLU A 10 -5.14 11.54 4.00
CA GLU A 10 -3.99 10.95 3.32
C GLU A 10 -2.70 11.65 3.69
N GLU A 11 -2.74 12.97 3.76
CA GLU A 11 -1.57 13.75 4.18
C GLU A 11 -1.18 13.43 5.61
N ALA A 12 -2.16 13.36 6.51
CA ALA A 12 -1.92 13.03 7.90
C ALA A 12 -1.34 11.63 8.05
N PHE A 13 -1.86 10.69 7.29
CA PHE A 13 -1.36 9.30 7.27
C PHE A 13 0.10 9.27 6.80
N CYS A 14 0.37 9.95 5.71
CA CYS A 14 1.71 9.99 5.13
C CYS A 14 2.71 10.62 6.11
N GLU A 15 2.35 11.75 6.70
CA GLU A 15 3.20 12.43 7.70
C GLU A 15 3.43 11.55 8.92
N TYR A 16 2.39 10.88 9.36
CA TYR A 16 2.48 10.01 10.53
C TYR A 16 3.51 8.91 10.31
N LEU A 17 3.45 8.24 9.14
CA LEU A 17 4.43 7.21 8.82
C LEU A 17 5.82 7.81 8.67
N ALA A 18 5.94 8.94 8.00
CA ALA A 18 7.24 9.57 7.78
C ALA A 18 7.91 9.98 9.09
N LYS A 19 7.13 10.39 10.07
CA LYS A 19 7.67 10.83 11.36
C LYS A 19 7.94 9.70 12.33
N ASN A 20 7.10 8.65 12.31
CA ASN A 20 7.12 7.65 13.37
C ASN A 20 7.55 6.27 12.91
N PHE A 21 7.44 5.96 11.63
CA PHE A 21 7.68 4.61 11.13
C PHE A 21 8.49 4.66 9.84
N ARG A 22 9.74 5.10 9.98
CA ARG A 22 10.66 5.15 8.84
C ARG A 22 11.55 3.92 8.83
N GLY A 23 11.66 3.32 7.66
CA GLY A 23 12.55 2.20 7.44
C GLY A 23 11.91 0.85 7.77
N ALA A 24 12.41 -0.18 7.11
CA ALA A 24 11.90 -1.54 7.27
C ALA A 24 12.09 -2.08 8.68
N VAL A 25 12.96 -1.48 9.46
CA VAL A 25 13.21 -1.92 10.84
C VAL A 25 12.14 -1.40 11.81
N ASN A 26 11.27 -0.52 11.35
CA ASN A 26 10.28 0.12 12.22
C ASN A 26 8.89 0.16 11.56
N PRO A 27 8.32 -0.99 11.19
CA PRO A 27 7.00 -1.02 10.55
C PRO A 27 5.86 -0.87 11.55
N VAL A 28 4.70 -0.48 11.05
CA VAL A 28 3.48 -0.40 11.86
C VAL A 28 2.40 -1.27 11.22
N SER A 29 1.71 -2.06 12.04
CA SER A 29 0.67 -2.96 11.51
C SER A 29 -0.56 -2.20 11.04
N SER A 30 -1.29 -2.82 10.12
CA SER A 30 -2.56 -2.27 9.66
C SER A 30 -3.53 -2.06 10.80
N LYS A 31 -3.60 -3.03 11.73
CA LYS A 31 -4.50 -2.93 12.88
C LYS A 31 -4.21 -1.70 13.74
N THR A 32 -2.94 -1.42 13.96
CA THR A 32 -2.55 -0.24 14.72
C THR A 32 -2.99 1.04 14.01
N LEU A 33 -2.76 1.09 12.69
CA LEU A 33 -3.18 2.24 11.88
C LEU A 33 -4.68 2.41 11.87
N GLU A 34 -5.43 1.29 11.80
CA GLU A 34 -6.89 1.33 11.86
C GLU A 34 -7.37 1.98 13.16
N ALA A 35 -6.74 1.62 14.26
CA ALA A 35 -7.10 2.19 15.57
C ALA A 35 -6.74 3.68 15.64
N ILE A 36 -5.56 4.05 15.15
CA ILE A 36 -5.10 5.43 15.20
C ILE A 36 -5.97 6.36 14.35
N PHE A 37 -6.31 5.92 13.14
CA PHE A 37 -7.07 6.75 12.20
C PHE A 37 -8.57 6.49 12.23
N HIS A 38 -9.03 5.54 13.04
CA HIS A 38 -10.44 5.21 13.18
C HIS A 38 -11.09 4.82 11.85
N VAL A 39 -10.40 3.98 11.11
CA VAL A 39 -10.86 3.49 9.81
C VAL A 39 -10.65 1.99 9.70
N LYS A 40 -11.31 1.36 8.74
CA LYS A 40 -11.17 -0.08 8.50
C LYS A 40 -9.94 -0.38 7.68
N GLY A 41 -9.53 -1.67 7.68
CA GLY A 41 -8.37 -2.11 6.92
C GLY A 41 -8.49 -1.85 5.42
N THR A 42 -9.72 -1.93 4.87
CA THR A 42 -9.94 -1.60 3.46
C THR A 42 -9.60 -0.14 3.17
N GLU A 43 -9.90 0.74 4.11
CA GLU A 43 -9.59 2.15 3.95
C GLU A 43 -8.08 2.39 4.07
N ILE A 44 -7.40 1.67 4.98
CA ILE A 44 -5.93 1.76 5.07
C ILE A 44 -5.31 1.39 3.72
N ARG A 45 -5.78 0.28 3.12
CA ARG A 45 -5.25 -0.15 1.81
C ARG A 45 -5.52 0.89 0.73
N ARG A 46 -6.70 1.51 0.75
CA ARG A 46 -7.04 2.55 -0.21
C ARG A 46 -6.12 3.76 -0.07
N ILE A 47 -5.89 4.19 1.17
CA ILE A 47 -5.00 5.33 1.44
C ILE A 47 -3.58 5.04 0.97
N VAL A 48 -3.07 3.86 1.31
CA VAL A 48 -1.72 3.45 0.90
C VAL A 48 -1.60 3.45 -0.63
N ASN A 49 -2.59 2.85 -1.30
CA ASN A 49 -2.57 2.79 -2.75
C ASN A 49 -2.59 4.19 -3.37
N SER A 50 -3.45 5.05 -2.84
CA SER A 50 -3.55 6.43 -3.32
C SER A 50 -2.23 7.18 -3.17
N LEU A 51 -1.60 7.06 -2.01
CA LEU A 51 -0.31 7.71 -1.76
C LEU A 51 0.78 7.18 -2.68
N ARG A 52 0.81 5.87 -2.90
CA ARG A 52 1.77 5.27 -3.81
C ARG A 52 1.58 5.81 -5.24
N CYS A 53 0.34 5.94 -5.67
CA CYS A 53 0.03 6.48 -7.00
C CYS A 53 0.48 7.94 -7.14
N LYS A 54 0.56 8.66 -6.04
CA LYS A 54 1.04 10.04 -6.02
C LYS A 54 2.56 10.13 -5.90
N GLY A 55 3.23 8.99 -5.79
CA GLY A 55 4.69 8.96 -5.69
C GLY A 55 5.24 8.98 -4.28
N GLU A 56 4.40 8.79 -3.26
CA GLU A 56 4.88 8.72 -1.89
C GLU A 56 5.48 7.32 -1.63
N PRO A 57 6.64 7.25 -0.98
CA PRO A 57 7.34 5.99 -0.81
C PRO A 57 6.81 5.18 0.38
N ILE A 58 5.57 4.77 0.30
CA ILE A 58 4.94 3.94 1.33
C ILE A 58 5.24 2.48 1.02
N CYS A 59 6.02 1.86 1.88
CA CYS A 59 6.46 0.47 1.73
C CYS A 59 5.70 -0.45 2.65
N SER A 60 5.80 -1.74 2.39
CA SER A 60 5.18 -2.74 3.24
C SER A 60 5.97 -4.04 3.20
N ASP A 61 5.86 -4.81 4.29
CA ASP A 61 6.39 -6.16 4.39
C ASP A 61 5.45 -6.98 5.26
N LEU A 62 5.90 -8.15 5.74
CA LEU A 62 5.05 -9.02 6.54
C LEU A 62 4.64 -8.39 7.87
N ASP A 63 5.41 -7.44 8.36
CA ASP A 63 5.18 -6.83 9.67
C ASP A 63 4.33 -5.56 9.60
N GLY A 64 4.17 -4.98 8.43
CA GLY A 64 3.30 -3.82 8.28
C GLY A 64 3.81 -2.81 7.27
N TYR A 65 3.43 -1.56 7.48
CA TYR A 65 3.74 -0.45 6.60
C TYR A 65 4.82 0.44 7.20
N TYR A 66 5.57 1.11 6.34
CA TYR A 66 6.56 2.08 6.78
C TYR A 66 6.86 3.07 5.66
N TYR A 67 7.39 4.21 6.03
CA TYR A 67 7.87 5.19 5.06
C TYR A 67 9.31 4.84 4.72
N ALA A 68 9.64 4.75 3.45
CA ALA A 68 10.97 4.29 3.02
C ALA A 68 12.07 5.22 3.52
N ASP A 69 13.16 4.62 3.93
CA ASP A 69 14.34 5.33 4.38
C ASP A 69 15.43 5.36 3.30
N ASN A 70 15.29 4.49 2.28
CA ASN A 70 16.26 4.40 1.20
C ASN A 70 15.64 3.73 -0.02
N GLN A 71 16.38 3.79 -1.13
CA GLN A 71 15.93 3.25 -2.41
C GLN A 71 15.78 1.73 -2.40
N LEU A 72 16.61 1.03 -1.63
CA LEU A 72 16.52 -0.43 -1.57
C LEU A 72 15.18 -0.88 -1.03
N GLU A 73 14.65 -0.17 -0.03
CA GLU A 73 13.35 -0.48 0.53
C GLU A 73 12.23 -0.24 -0.48
N ILE A 74 12.33 0.85 -1.23
CA ILE A 74 11.37 1.13 -2.30
C ILE A 74 11.40 0.03 -3.34
N ASN A 75 12.61 -0.37 -3.76
CA ASN A 75 12.77 -1.42 -4.76
C ASN A 75 12.18 -2.75 -4.29
N ALA A 76 12.34 -3.09 -3.02
CA ALA A 76 11.77 -4.33 -2.48
C ALA A 76 10.24 -4.32 -2.56
N THR A 77 9.61 -3.20 -2.24
CA THR A 77 8.17 -3.09 -2.34
C THR A 77 7.71 -3.13 -3.80
N ILE A 78 8.44 -2.48 -4.70
CA ILE A 78 8.15 -2.55 -6.14
C ILE A 78 8.18 -4.01 -6.61
N ALA A 79 9.17 -4.78 -6.18
CA ALA A 79 9.29 -6.18 -6.56
C ALA A 79 8.09 -7.01 -6.08
N GLN A 80 7.62 -6.75 -4.86
CA GLN A 80 6.42 -7.40 -4.33
C GLN A 80 5.19 -7.09 -5.16
N LEU A 81 5.01 -5.82 -5.53
CA LEU A 81 3.87 -5.41 -6.33
C LEU A 81 3.94 -6.00 -7.73
N SER A 82 5.13 -6.01 -8.33
CA SER A 82 5.33 -6.61 -9.66
C SER A 82 5.01 -8.10 -9.65
N SER A 83 5.41 -8.80 -8.60
CA SER A 83 5.12 -10.22 -8.44
C SER A 83 3.61 -10.46 -8.35
N ARG A 84 2.89 -9.62 -7.62
CA ARG A 84 1.43 -9.75 -7.52
C ARG A 84 0.75 -9.49 -8.84
N ILE A 85 1.22 -8.49 -9.59
CA ILE A 85 0.69 -8.20 -10.93
C ILE A 85 0.85 -9.42 -11.81
N GLN A 86 2.03 -10.05 -11.79
CA GLN A 86 2.28 -11.25 -12.59
C GLN A 86 1.36 -12.40 -12.21
N LYS A 87 1.16 -12.63 -10.93
CA LYS A 87 0.27 -13.71 -10.48
C LYS A 87 -1.16 -13.46 -10.91
N ILE A 88 -1.62 -12.22 -10.82
CA ILE A 88 -2.96 -11.87 -11.27
C ILE A 88 -3.08 -12.06 -12.77
N ALA A 89 -2.06 -11.66 -13.53
CA ALA A 89 -2.06 -11.85 -14.99
C ALA A 89 -2.10 -13.33 -15.36
N GLN A 90 -1.37 -14.18 -14.64
CA GLN A 90 -1.39 -15.63 -14.89
C GLN A 90 -2.78 -16.21 -14.65
N ALA A 91 -3.44 -15.80 -13.58
CA ALA A 91 -4.79 -16.27 -13.30
C ALA A 91 -5.77 -15.82 -14.37
N ARG A 92 -5.67 -14.56 -14.81
CA ARG A 92 -6.49 -14.04 -15.90
C ARG A 92 -6.25 -14.84 -17.18
N ASP A 93 -4.99 -15.07 -17.50
CA ASP A 93 -4.62 -15.77 -18.73
C ASP A 93 -5.10 -17.21 -18.71
N GLY A 94 -5.07 -17.86 -17.54
CA GLY A 94 -5.63 -19.20 -17.39
C GLY A 94 -7.13 -19.24 -17.66
N LEU A 95 -7.86 -18.25 -17.14
CA LEU A 95 -9.29 -18.16 -17.39
C LEU A 95 -9.59 -17.86 -18.86
N LEU A 96 -8.80 -16.99 -19.47
CA LEU A 96 -8.96 -16.69 -20.90
C LEU A 96 -8.74 -17.94 -21.77
N SER A 97 -7.73 -18.73 -21.41
CA SER A 97 -7.44 -19.97 -22.12
C SER A 97 -8.61 -20.95 -22.01
N CYS A 98 -9.16 -21.08 -20.82
CA CYS A 98 -10.32 -21.93 -20.57
C CYS A 98 -11.53 -21.51 -21.40
N ALA A 99 -11.80 -20.21 -21.43
CA ALA A 99 -12.91 -19.67 -22.22
C ALA A 99 -12.73 -19.93 -23.71
N ASN A 100 -11.51 -19.80 -24.22
CA ASN A 100 -11.21 -20.05 -25.62
C ASN A 100 -11.41 -21.52 -26.00
N GLU A 101 -11.11 -22.43 -25.09
CA GLU A 101 -11.29 -23.86 -25.36
C GLU A 101 -12.74 -24.23 -25.49
N GLU A 102 -13.64 -23.54 -24.84
CA GLU A 102 -15.07 -23.83 -24.91
C GLU A 102 -15.74 -23.31 -26.19
N SER A 103 -15.09 -22.39 -26.84
CA SER A 103 -15.66 -21.87 -28.09
C SER A 103 -15.23 -22.67 -29.30
#